data_9efd8f782dcfa95d7d07979b480709fc
#
_entry.id   9efd8f782dcfa95d7d07979b480709fc
#
_cell.length_a   1.000
_cell.length_b   1.000
_cell.length_c   1.000
_cell.angle_alpha   90.00
_cell.angle_beta   90.00
_cell.angle_gamma   90.00
#
_symmetry.space_group_name_H-M   'P 1'
#
loop_
_entity.id
_entity.type
_entity.pdbx_description
1 polymer ?
#
loop_
_entity_poly.entity_id
_entity_poly.type
_entity_poly.pdbx_seq_one_letter_code
_entity_poly.pdbx_strand_id
1 'polypeptide(L)'
;VLTIALFAWRKWTPMSGQYINQRPWFTQFWVICLALGSALPMTFFTEQAGLELPPDYTKLFKGMINSDLGFLALAILAPIAEEMVFRGAILRRLLDAFDKRWHWSAIVITAALFGIVHLNMAQGINAFVMGLLLGWMYMRTRSIVPGIIFHFANNTMAFFLYRLFPNAADKTLVEFYGDNMTNVLMAVAFSLMIFGAALYQLNFRLQPKR
;
A
#
# COMPACT_ATOMS: atom_id res chain seq x y z
N VAL A 1 2.77 4.08 17.55
CA VAL A 1 1.93 3.72 18.72
C VAL A 1 1.12 4.93 19.19
N LEU A 2 1.72 6.07 19.49
CA LEU A 2 1.02 7.28 19.95
C LEU A 2 -0.08 7.74 18.98
N THR A 3 0.19 7.77 17.68
CA THR A 3 -0.80 8.11 16.63
C THR A 3 -2.02 7.20 16.71
N ILE A 4 -1.82 5.87 16.77
CA ILE A 4 -2.89 4.88 16.86
C ILE A 4 -3.72 5.12 18.13
N ALA A 5 -3.05 5.25 19.28
CA ALA A 5 -3.71 5.48 20.56
C ALA A 5 -4.52 6.79 20.55
N LEU A 6 -3.95 7.89 20.07
CA LEU A 6 -4.61 9.19 19.99
C LEU A 6 -5.84 9.15 19.08
N PHE A 7 -5.71 8.60 17.86
CA PHE A 7 -6.80 8.56 16.89
C PHE A 7 -7.93 7.64 17.35
N ALA A 8 -7.62 6.50 17.99
CA ALA A 8 -8.59 5.62 18.58
C ALA A 8 -9.33 6.30 19.77
N TRP A 9 -8.59 6.90 20.68
CA TRP A 9 -9.16 7.60 21.85
C TRP A 9 -10.05 8.78 21.45
N ARG A 10 -9.59 9.61 20.51
CA ARG A 10 -10.35 10.78 20.02
C ARG A 10 -11.44 10.40 19.02
N LYS A 11 -11.55 9.12 18.66
CA LYS A 11 -12.50 8.61 17.65
C LYS A 11 -12.40 9.37 16.32
N TRP A 12 -11.21 9.83 15.96
CA TRP A 12 -10.98 10.52 14.70
C TRP A 12 -11.09 9.57 13.51
N THR A 13 -10.80 8.30 13.72
CA THR A 13 -11.02 7.23 12.74
C THR A 13 -12.10 6.29 13.27
N PRO A 14 -13.24 6.13 12.59
CA PRO A 14 -14.27 5.17 12.97
C PRO A 14 -13.73 3.75 12.91
N MET A 15 -14.02 2.96 13.94
CA MET A 15 -13.74 1.53 13.93
C MET A 15 -14.64 0.84 12.90
N SER A 16 -14.04 0.06 12.03
CA SER A 16 -14.71 -0.61 10.89
C SER A 16 -15.53 -1.85 11.29
N GLY A 17 -16.16 -1.84 12.47
CA GLY A 17 -16.87 -3.00 13.02
C GLY A 17 -17.96 -3.54 12.09
N GLN A 18 -18.74 -2.65 11.47
CA GLN A 18 -19.79 -3.07 10.52
C GLN A 18 -19.22 -3.83 9.32
N TYR A 19 -18.07 -3.41 8.80
CA TYR A 19 -17.39 -4.10 7.70
C TYR A 19 -16.83 -5.45 8.14
N ILE A 20 -16.21 -5.52 9.33
CA ILE A 20 -15.63 -6.75 9.89
C ILE A 20 -16.72 -7.79 10.17
N ASN A 21 -17.86 -7.35 10.71
CA ASN A 21 -19.00 -8.24 11.03
C ASN A 21 -19.61 -8.90 9.79
N GLN A 22 -19.39 -8.36 8.59
CA GLN A 22 -19.80 -8.99 7.33
C GLN A 22 -18.90 -10.17 6.92
N ARG A 23 -17.80 -10.42 7.65
CA ARG A 23 -16.80 -11.48 7.37
C ARG A 23 -16.31 -11.48 5.92
N PRO A 24 -15.75 -10.38 5.39
CA PRO A 24 -15.41 -10.23 3.97
C PRO A 24 -14.12 -10.96 3.59
N TRP A 25 -13.89 -12.18 4.07
CA TRP A 25 -12.62 -12.91 3.95
C TRP A 25 -12.18 -13.12 2.50
N PHE A 26 -13.13 -13.47 1.62
CA PHE A 26 -12.82 -13.66 0.20
C PHE A 26 -12.49 -12.32 -0.51
N THR A 27 -13.04 -11.22 -0.04
CA THR A 27 -12.64 -9.89 -0.51
C THR A 27 -11.21 -9.57 -0.08
N GLN A 28 -10.83 -9.92 1.16
CA GLN A 28 -9.47 -9.70 1.67
C GLN A 28 -8.43 -10.54 0.93
N PHE A 29 -8.77 -11.75 0.51
CA PHE A 29 -7.91 -12.54 -0.37
C PHE A 29 -7.55 -11.77 -1.65
N TRP A 30 -8.55 -11.17 -2.32
CA TRP A 30 -8.29 -10.37 -3.53
C TRP A 30 -7.55 -9.06 -3.23
N VAL A 31 -7.71 -8.50 -2.04
CA VAL A 31 -6.91 -7.35 -1.59
C VAL A 31 -5.42 -7.72 -1.47
N ILE A 32 -5.11 -8.89 -0.91
CA ILE A 32 -3.73 -9.42 -0.84
C ILE A 32 -3.20 -9.67 -2.25
N CYS A 33 -3.97 -10.31 -3.12
CA CYS A 33 -3.58 -10.53 -4.52
C CYS A 33 -3.30 -9.19 -5.24
N LEU A 34 -4.09 -8.15 -4.98
CA LEU A 34 -3.86 -6.82 -5.54
C LEU A 34 -2.52 -6.23 -5.09
N ALA A 35 -2.21 -6.34 -3.78
CA ALA A 35 -0.94 -5.88 -3.22
C ALA A 35 0.26 -6.61 -3.85
N LEU A 36 0.23 -7.95 -3.86
CA LEU A 36 1.30 -8.77 -4.42
C LEU A 36 1.47 -8.54 -5.94
N GLY A 37 0.34 -8.42 -6.66
CA GLY A 37 0.34 -8.17 -8.10
C GLY A 37 0.78 -6.75 -8.49
N SER A 38 0.77 -5.79 -7.58
CA SER A 38 1.27 -4.43 -7.84
C SER A 38 2.78 -4.27 -7.68
N ALA A 39 3.43 -5.17 -6.94
CA ALA A 39 4.80 -5.00 -6.50
C ALA A 39 5.82 -4.98 -7.66
N LEU A 40 5.90 -6.06 -8.45
CA LEU A 40 6.87 -6.13 -9.56
C LEU A 40 6.66 -5.05 -10.63
N PRO A 41 5.42 -4.76 -11.09
CA PRO A 41 5.19 -3.64 -12.01
C PRO A 41 5.65 -2.30 -11.45
N MET A 42 5.44 -2.07 -10.14
CA MET A 42 5.86 -0.83 -9.52
C MET A 42 7.38 -0.73 -9.37
N THR A 43 8.06 -1.82 -8.96
CA THR A 43 9.52 -1.89 -8.91
C THR A 43 10.12 -1.67 -10.31
N PHE A 44 9.59 -2.35 -11.33
CA PHE A 44 10.03 -2.17 -12.71
C PHE A 44 9.88 -0.72 -13.16
N PHE A 45 8.73 -0.10 -12.89
CA PHE A 45 8.49 1.30 -13.24
C PHE A 45 9.50 2.23 -12.55
N THR A 46 9.73 2.06 -11.24
CA THR A 46 10.67 2.93 -10.50
C THR A 46 12.11 2.78 -10.97
N GLU A 47 12.55 1.57 -11.31
CA GLU A 47 13.87 1.33 -11.90
C GLU A 47 14.02 1.97 -13.28
N GLN A 48 13.02 1.78 -14.19
CA GLN A 48 13.08 2.39 -15.52
C GLN A 48 13.00 3.93 -15.47
N ALA A 49 12.38 4.49 -14.44
CA ALA A 49 12.31 5.93 -14.21
C ALA A 49 13.57 6.48 -13.49
N GLY A 50 14.55 5.64 -13.16
CA GLY A 50 15.76 6.04 -12.43
C GLY A 50 15.46 6.56 -11.01
N LEU A 51 14.40 6.07 -10.40
CA LEU A 51 13.98 6.49 -9.06
C LEU A 51 14.63 5.58 -8.01
N GLU A 52 15.76 6.04 -7.48
CA GLU A 52 16.50 5.32 -6.45
C GLU A 52 16.17 5.85 -5.05
N LEU A 53 16.24 4.95 -4.08
CA LEU A 53 16.12 5.32 -2.67
C LEU A 53 17.42 6.01 -2.22
N PRO A 54 17.36 7.21 -1.61
CA PRO A 54 18.56 7.87 -1.12
C PRO A 54 19.34 6.97 -0.13
N PRO A 55 20.70 7.03 -0.13
CA PRO A 55 21.53 6.14 0.69
C PRO A 55 21.21 6.15 2.18
N ASP A 56 20.86 7.31 2.74
CA ASP A 56 20.47 7.43 4.15
C ASP A 56 19.19 6.67 4.47
N TYR A 57 18.21 6.71 3.56
CA TYR A 57 16.97 5.93 3.69
C TYR A 57 17.25 4.43 3.56
N THR A 58 18.09 4.02 2.64
CA THR A 58 18.49 2.62 2.48
C THR A 58 19.17 2.10 3.76
N LYS A 59 20.07 2.89 4.36
CA LYS A 59 20.72 2.54 5.64
C LYS A 59 19.71 2.44 6.79
N LEU A 60 18.79 3.40 6.87
CA LEU A 60 17.73 3.39 7.89
C LEU A 60 16.85 2.13 7.76
N PHE A 61 16.39 1.80 6.56
CA PHE A 61 15.58 0.61 6.30
C PHE A 61 16.32 -0.68 6.63
N LYS A 62 17.58 -0.83 6.19
CA LYS A 62 18.42 -1.99 6.54
C LYS A 62 18.56 -2.12 8.06
N GLY A 63 18.75 -1.02 8.78
CA GLY A 63 18.77 -1.00 10.25
C GLY A 63 17.46 -1.46 10.89
N MET A 64 16.33 -0.95 10.39
CA MET A 64 14.99 -1.33 10.89
C MET A 64 14.67 -2.79 10.59
N ILE A 65 14.95 -3.29 9.38
CA ILE A 65 14.70 -4.68 8.98
C ILE A 65 15.51 -5.67 9.84
N ASN A 66 16.71 -5.29 10.25
CA ASN A 66 17.58 -6.13 11.08
C ASN A 66 17.28 -6.03 12.58
N SER A 67 16.38 -5.13 13.00
CA SER A 67 15.97 -5.03 14.40
C SER A 67 14.88 -6.05 14.76
N ASP A 68 14.82 -6.50 16.03
CA ASP A 68 13.83 -7.46 16.52
C ASP A 68 12.38 -6.95 16.39
N LEU A 69 12.21 -5.63 16.46
CA LEU A 69 10.89 -4.98 16.33
C LEU A 69 10.59 -4.46 14.92
N GLY A 70 11.51 -4.66 13.97
CA GLY A 70 11.39 -4.10 12.62
C GLY A 70 10.14 -4.55 11.90
N PHE A 71 9.81 -5.83 11.95
CA PHE A 71 8.58 -6.35 11.35
C PHE A 71 7.33 -5.73 11.97
N LEU A 72 7.27 -5.68 13.30
CA LEU A 72 6.16 -5.07 14.02
C LEU A 72 5.99 -3.58 13.64
N ALA A 73 7.10 -2.85 13.57
CA ALA A 73 7.08 -1.43 13.25
C ALA A 73 6.68 -1.16 11.79
N LEU A 74 7.36 -1.82 10.83
CA LEU A 74 7.23 -1.52 9.40
C LEU A 74 6.00 -2.19 8.77
N ALA A 75 5.72 -3.45 9.11
CA ALA A 75 4.65 -4.20 8.45
C ALA A 75 3.30 -4.11 9.17
N ILE A 76 3.27 -3.82 10.46
CA ILE A 76 2.02 -3.81 11.25
C ILE A 76 1.65 -2.39 11.70
N LEU A 77 2.50 -1.76 12.52
CA LEU A 77 2.14 -0.49 13.17
C LEU A 77 2.10 0.70 12.21
N ALA A 78 3.05 0.77 11.25
CA ALA A 78 3.06 1.85 10.27
C ALA A 78 1.79 1.79 9.38
N PRO A 79 1.43 0.67 8.72
CA PRO A 79 0.18 0.57 7.95
C PRO A 79 -1.07 0.96 8.74
N ILE A 80 -1.20 0.50 9.98
CA ILE A 80 -2.36 0.86 10.83
C ILE A 80 -2.41 2.37 11.06
N ALA A 81 -1.27 2.97 11.49
CA ALA A 81 -1.21 4.40 11.78
C ALA A 81 -1.51 5.26 10.55
N GLU A 82 -0.92 4.89 9.41
CA GLU A 82 -1.07 5.61 8.15
C GLU A 82 -2.49 5.52 7.60
N GLU A 83 -3.10 4.33 7.60
CA GLU A 83 -4.49 4.18 7.17
C GLU A 83 -5.47 4.91 8.10
N MET A 84 -5.22 4.94 9.41
CA MET A 84 -6.03 5.72 10.35
C MET A 84 -5.97 7.21 10.03
N VAL A 85 -4.79 7.75 9.73
CA VAL A 85 -4.59 9.16 9.42
C VAL A 85 -5.15 9.51 8.04
N PHE A 86 -4.64 8.84 6.99
CA PHE A 86 -4.92 9.25 5.62
C PHE A 86 -6.32 8.86 5.15
N ARG A 87 -6.79 7.64 5.46
CA ARG A 87 -8.10 7.15 5.01
C ARG A 87 -9.18 7.41 6.06
N GLY A 88 -8.91 7.01 7.29
CA GLY A 88 -9.87 7.11 8.40
C GLY A 88 -10.18 8.56 8.82
N ALA A 89 -9.23 9.46 8.75
CA ALA A 89 -9.45 10.86 9.13
C ALA A 89 -9.50 11.79 7.90
N ILE A 90 -8.40 11.96 7.14
CA ILE A 90 -8.30 12.97 6.08
C ILE A 90 -9.27 12.66 4.93
N LEU A 91 -9.12 11.50 4.27
CA LEU A 91 -9.96 11.16 3.13
C LEU A 91 -11.44 11.09 3.51
N ARG A 92 -11.75 10.53 4.68
CA ARG A 92 -13.13 10.50 5.19
C ARG A 92 -13.75 11.89 5.19
N ARG A 93 -13.05 12.86 5.78
CA ARG A 93 -13.55 14.25 5.87
C ARG A 93 -13.72 14.90 4.51
N LEU A 94 -12.78 14.67 3.57
CA LEU A 94 -12.91 15.18 2.22
C LEU A 94 -14.08 14.53 1.46
N LEU A 95 -14.28 13.22 1.61
CA LEU A 95 -15.42 12.53 1.00
C LEU A 95 -16.78 12.95 1.59
N ASP A 96 -16.80 13.39 2.85
CA ASP A 96 -18.00 13.90 3.52
C ASP A 96 -18.28 15.37 3.16
N ALA A 97 -17.24 16.14 2.83
CA ALA A 97 -17.34 17.55 2.46
C ALA A 97 -17.57 17.78 0.95
N PHE A 98 -17.11 16.86 0.11
CA PHE A 98 -17.18 17.02 -1.34
C PHE A 98 -18.42 16.34 -1.90
N ASP A 99 -19.02 16.93 -2.94
CA ASP A 99 -20.03 16.24 -3.75
C ASP A 99 -19.47 14.95 -4.35
N LYS A 100 -20.32 13.95 -4.58
CA LYS A 100 -19.93 12.63 -5.14
C LYS A 100 -19.12 12.71 -6.42
N ARG A 101 -19.39 13.72 -7.28
CA ARG A 101 -18.63 13.97 -8.52
C ARG A 101 -17.16 14.30 -8.28
N TRP A 102 -16.80 14.80 -7.08
CA TRP A 102 -15.45 15.20 -6.69
C TRP A 102 -14.74 14.18 -5.79
N HIS A 103 -15.34 13.02 -5.53
CA HIS A 103 -14.73 12.01 -4.66
C HIS A 103 -13.36 11.50 -5.18
N TRP A 104 -13.18 11.43 -6.51
CA TRP A 104 -11.88 11.11 -7.08
C TRP A 104 -10.84 12.19 -6.82
N SER A 105 -11.23 13.46 -6.84
CA SER A 105 -10.34 14.55 -6.45
C SER A 105 -9.90 14.45 -4.99
N ALA A 106 -10.80 14.06 -4.08
CA ALA A 106 -10.45 13.78 -2.69
C ALA A 106 -9.42 12.64 -2.56
N ILE A 107 -9.57 11.57 -3.35
CA ILE A 107 -8.62 10.46 -3.40
C ILE A 107 -7.26 10.94 -3.89
N VAL A 108 -7.21 11.69 -5.00
CA VAL A 108 -5.95 12.20 -5.56
C VAL A 108 -5.24 13.13 -4.58
N ILE A 109 -5.97 14.04 -3.93
CA ILE A 109 -5.39 14.95 -2.91
C ILE A 109 -4.77 14.16 -1.76
N THR A 110 -5.50 13.18 -1.21
CA THR A 110 -4.96 12.38 -0.09
C THR A 110 -3.85 11.45 -0.50
N ALA A 111 -3.85 10.92 -1.72
CA ALA A 111 -2.76 10.14 -2.28
C ALA A 111 -1.50 11.00 -2.47
N ALA A 112 -1.66 12.25 -2.96
CA ALA A 112 -0.55 13.19 -3.10
C ALA A 112 0.05 13.56 -1.73
N LEU A 113 -0.78 13.85 -0.74
CA LEU A 113 -0.30 14.08 0.64
C LEU A 113 0.43 12.85 1.20
N PHE A 114 -0.08 11.64 0.93
CA PHE A 114 0.55 10.39 1.35
C PHE A 114 1.92 10.19 0.68
N GLY A 115 2.06 10.54 -0.59
CA GLY A 115 3.35 10.54 -1.28
C GLY A 115 4.34 11.55 -0.71
N ILE A 116 3.89 12.80 -0.48
CA ILE A 116 4.74 13.90 -0.03
C ILE A 116 5.36 13.62 1.35
N VAL A 117 4.64 13.02 2.28
CA VAL A 117 5.16 12.74 3.64
C VAL A 117 6.29 11.72 3.68
N HIS A 118 6.56 11.00 2.58
CA HIS A 118 7.69 10.08 2.47
C HIS A 118 9.03 10.80 2.24
N LEU A 119 9.01 12.08 1.87
CA LEU A 119 10.16 12.97 1.75
C LEU A 119 11.27 12.52 0.77
N ASN A 120 10.99 11.55 -0.09
CA ASN A 120 11.87 11.14 -1.20
C ASN A 120 11.03 10.68 -2.39
N MET A 121 11.57 10.82 -3.60
CA MET A 121 10.82 10.59 -4.84
C MET A 121 10.45 9.13 -5.06
N ALA A 122 11.35 8.19 -4.78
CA ALA A 122 11.13 6.77 -5.02
C ALA A 122 9.94 6.24 -4.19
N GLN A 123 9.97 6.50 -2.87
CA GLN A 123 8.86 6.12 -2.00
C GLN A 123 7.62 6.98 -2.25
N GLY A 124 7.79 8.28 -2.50
CA GLY A 124 6.68 9.21 -2.71
C GLY A 124 5.79 8.84 -3.89
N ILE A 125 6.39 8.48 -5.03
CA ILE A 125 5.65 8.04 -6.21
C ILE A 125 4.97 6.68 -5.95
N ASN A 126 5.67 5.73 -5.33
CA ASN A 126 5.08 4.45 -4.95
C ASN A 126 3.90 4.65 -3.99
N ALA A 127 4.07 5.46 -2.95
CA ALA A 127 3.03 5.79 -1.98
C ALA A 127 1.84 6.53 -2.63
N PHE A 128 2.09 7.41 -3.60
CA PHE A 128 1.03 8.07 -4.36
C PHE A 128 0.18 7.05 -5.13
N VAL A 129 0.82 6.16 -5.90
CA VAL A 129 0.10 5.12 -6.68
C VAL A 129 -0.67 4.18 -5.76
N MET A 130 -0.03 3.68 -4.70
CA MET A 130 -0.71 2.91 -3.65
C MET A 130 -1.85 3.72 -3.03
N GLY A 131 -1.62 4.99 -2.78
CA GLY A 131 -2.58 5.92 -2.22
C GLY A 131 -3.89 6.00 -2.99
N LEU A 132 -3.83 5.94 -4.32
CA LEU A 132 -5.01 5.90 -5.20
C LEU A 132 -5.81 4.61 -4.99
N LEU A 133 -5.16 3.45 -4.94
CA LEU A 133 -5.82 2.15 -4.70
C LEU A 133 -6.45 2.09 -3.30
N LEU A 134 -5.71 2.50 -2.28
CA LEU A 134 -6.16 2.54 -0.90
C LEU A 134 -7.35 3.51 -0.71
N GLY A 135 -7.28 4.68 -1.35
CA GLY A 135 -8.35 5.67 -1.35
C GLY A 135 -9.60 5.15 -2.07
N TRP A 136 -9.44 4.47 -3.21
CA TRP A 136 -10.54 3.82 -3.92
C TRP A 136 -11.22 2.74 -3.07
N MET A 137 -10.46 1.87 -2.42
CA MET A 137 -11.02 0.85 -1.52
C MET A 137 -11.77 1.49 -0.34
N TYR A 138 -11.22 2.55 0.26
CA TYR A 138 -11.89 3.29 1.33
C TYR A 138 -13.18 3.96 0.86
N MET A 139 -13.17 4.63 -0.30
CA MET A 139 -14.37 5.26 -0.87
C MET A 139 -15.51 4.25 -1.05
N ARG A 140 -15.17 3.02 -1.46
CA ARG A 140 -16.16 1.95 -1.72
C ARG A 140 -16.68 1.29 -0.45
N THR A 141 -15.86 1.16 0.58
CA THR A 141 -16.21 0.39 1.80
C THR A 141 -16.47 1.25 3.03
N ARG A 142 -16.01 2.48 3.03
CA ARG A 142 -15.94 3.36 4.22
C ARG A 142 -15.21 2.68 5.40
N SER A 143 -14.32 1.75 5.12
CA SER A 143 -13.52 0.98 6.08
C SER A 143 -12.03 1.10 5.77
N ILE A 144 -11.21 1.24 6.81
CA ILE A 144 -9.76 1.21 6.67
C ILE A 144 -9.19 -0.22 6.57
N VAL A 145 -9.99 -1.25 6.84
CA VAL A 145 -9.53 -2.65 6.91
C VAL A 145 -8.93 -3.14 5.59
N PRO A 146 -9.57 -2.96 4.41
CA PRO A 146 -8.96 -3.36 3.15
C PRO A 146 -7.62 -2.65 2.91
N GLY A 147 -7.54 -1.35 3.26
CA GLY A 147 -6.30 -0.58 3.15
C GLY A 147 -5.21 -1.13 4.05
N ILE A 148 -5.49 -1.40 5.31
CA ILE A 148 -4.54 -2.00 6.25
C ILE A 148 -4.02 -3.34 5.72
N ILE A 149 -4.90 -4.20 5.21
CA ILE A 149 -4.52 -5.53 4.70
C ILE A 149 -3.66 -5.42 3.45
N PHE A 150 -4.01 -4.53 2.51
CA PHE A 150 -3.19 -4.26 1.33
C PHE A 150 -1.80 -3.77 1.73
N HIS A 151 -1.75 -2.76 2.57
CA HIS A 151 -0.51 -2.12 3.00
C HIS A 151 0.35 -3.09 3.83
N PHE A 152 -0.26 -3.85 4.74
CA PHE A 152 0.40 -4.94 5.47
C PHE A 152 1.00 -5.98 4.53
N ALA A 153 0.25 -6.46 3.52
CA ALA A 153 0.74 -7.46 2.58
C ALA A 153 1.94 -6.93 1.76
N ASN A 154 1.85 -5.69 1.28
CA ASN A 154 2.93 -5.03 0.54
C ASN A 154 4.20 -4.88 1.40
N ASN A 155 4.07 -4.34 2.62
CA ASN A 155 5.22 -4.13 3.50
C ASN A 155 5.80 -5.43 4.04
N THR A 156 4.95 -6.45 4.29
CA THR A 156 5.39 -7.79 4.67
C THR A 156 6.23 -8.43 3.57
N MET A 157 5.76 -8.35 2.33
CA MET A 157 6.51 -8.88 1.18
C MET A 157 7.87 -8.18 1.04
N ALA A 158 7.89 -6.84 1.09
CA ALA A 158 9.14 -6.08 1.04
C ALA A 158 10.07 -6.45 2.20
N PHE A 159 9.55 -6.51 3.43
CA PHE A 159 10.35 -6.87 4.62
C PHE A 159 11.02 -8.23 4.46
N PHE A 160 10.26 -9.27 4.07
CA PHE A 160 10.83 -10.61 3.92
C PHE A 160 11.76 -10.72 2.71
N LEU A 161 11.48 -10.02 1.61
CA LEU A 161 12.41 -9.97 0.47
C LEU A 161 13.79 -9.45 0.92
N TYR A 162 13.83 -8.32 1.61
CA TYR A 162 15.08 -7.74 2.10
C TYR A 162 15.73 -8.56 3.23
N ARG A 163 14.93 -9.21 4.07
CA ARG A 163 15.44 -10.03 5.19
C ARG A 163 16.04 -11.36 4.74
N LEU A 164 15.38 -12.03 3.78
CA LEU A 164 15.78 -13.36 3.30
C LEU A 164 16.79 -13.26 2.15
N PHE A 165 16.75 -12.18 1.38
CA PHE A 165 17.62 -11.93 0.24
C PHE A 165 18.32 -10.57 0.37
N PRO A 166 19.25 -10.39 1.34
CA PRO A 166 19.88 -9.09 1.59
C PRO A 166 20.55 -8.48 0.37
N ASN A 167 21.12 -9.34 -0.51
CA ASN A 167 21.74 -8.93 -1.76
C ASN A 167 20.74 -8.52 -2.85
N ALA A 168 19.47 -8.87 -2.72
CA ALA A 168 18.45 -8.46 -3.69
C ALA A 168 18.11 -6.97 -3.59
N ALA A 169 18.33 -6.37 -2.40
CA ALA A 169 18.11 -4.94 -2.17
C ALA A 169 19.08 -4.03 -2.96
N ASP A 170 20.23 -4.57 -3.31
CA ASP A 170 21.30 -3.85 -4.01
C ASP A 170 21.34 -4.24 -5.52
N LYS A 171 20.37 -5.02 -6.00
CA LYS A 171 20.27 -5.49 -7.39
C LYS A 171 19.05 -4.90 -8.09
N THR A 172 19.22 -4.59 -9.35
CA THR A 172 18.11 -4.33 -10.25
C THR A 172 17.31 -5.60 -10.53
N LEU A 173 16.07 -5.46 -11.02
CA LEU A 173 15.26 -6.62 -11.44
C LEU A 173 15.98 -7.44 -12.51
N VAL A 174 16.72 -6.79 -13.44
CA VAL A 174 17.45 -7.49 -14.49
C VAL A 174 18.53 -8.38 -13.89
N GLU A 175 19.34 -7.86 -12.96
CA GLU A 175 20.37 -8.63 -12.24
C GLU A 175 19.75 -9.74 -11.37
N PHE A 176 18.60 -9.48 -10.73
CA PHE A 176 17.90 -10.47 -9.91
C PHE A 176 17.38 -11.65 -10.74
N TYR A 177 16.94 -11.39 -11.99
CA TYR A 177 16.46 -12.40 -12.93
C TYR A 177 17.55 -12.94 -13.88
N GLY A 178 18.85 -12.86 -13.47
CA GLY A 178 19.97 -13.48 -14.18
C GLY A 178 20.35 -12.74 -15.46
N ASP A 179 20.35 -11.41 -15.42
CA ASP A 179 20.71 -10.51 -16.52
C ASP A 179 19.87 -10.74 -17.81
N ASN A 180 18.62 -11.14 -17.62
CA ASN A 180 17.71 -11.46 -18.71
C ASN A 180 16.42 -10.64 -18.66
N MET A 181 16.35 -9.61 -19.50
CA MET A 181 15.18 -8.72 -19.61
C MET A 181 13.89 -9.48 -19.97
N THR A 182 13.97 -10.57 -20.75
CA THR A 182 12.79 -11.37 -21.09
C THR A 182 12.17 -12.01 -19.86
N ASN A 183 12.99 -12.50 -18.92
CA ASN A 183 12.53 -13.06 -17.65
C ASN A 183 11.84 -11.98 -16.79
N VAL A 184 12.41 -10.76 -16.77
CA VAL A 184 11.80 -9.61 -16.07
C VAL A 184 10.43 -9.29 -16.67
N LEU A 185 10.34 -9.15 -17.99
CA LEU A 185 9.08 -8.83 -18.68
C LEU A 185 8.02 -9.91 -18.47
N MET A 186 8.42 -11.20 -18.48
CA MET A 186 7.50 -12.30 -18.17
C MET A 186 7.00 -12.20 -16.71
N ALA A 187 7.89 -11.97 -15.74
CA ALA A 187 7.51 -11.84 -14.33
C ALA A 187 6.58 -10.63 -14.11
N VAL A 188 6.87 -9.49 -14.73
CA VAL A 188 6.00 -8.31 -14.70
C VAL A 188 4.64 -8.61 -15.35
N ALA A 189 4.60 -9.30 -16.48
CA ALA A 189 3.35 -9.68 -17.15
C ALA A 189 2.49 -10.60 -16.27
N PHE A 190 3.08 -11.62 -15.63
CA PHE A 190 2.37 -12.47 -14.67
C PHE A 190 1.84 -11.67 -13.48
N SER A 191 2.64 -10.75 -12.95
CA SER A 191 2.23 -9.87 -11.85
C SER A 191 1.05 -8.98 -12.25
N LEU A 192 1.09 -8.41 -13.46
CA LEU A 192 -0.02 -7.61 -14.02
C LEU A 192 -1.29 -8.44 -14.26
N MET A 193 -1.17 -9.73 -14.62
CA MET A 193 -2.35 -10.60 -14.71
C MET A 193 -3.00 -10.83 -13.35
N ILE A 194 -2.20 -11.05 -12.30
CA ILE A 194 -2.70 -11.17 -10.92
C ILE A 194 -3.36 -9.84 -10.49
N PHE A 195 -2.68 -8.72 -10.73
CA PHE A 195 -3.19 -7.38 -10.43
C PHE A 195 -4.52 -7.10 -11.12
N GLY A 196 -4.61 -7.36 -12.43
CA GLY A 196 -5.81 -7.15 -13.22
C GLY A 196 -6.98 -8.02 -12.76
N ALA A 197 -6.74 -9.32 -12.49
CA ALA A 197 -7.74 -10.23 -11.96
C ALA A 197 -8.24 -9.76 -10.58
N ALA A 198 -7.33 -9.35 -9.70
CA ALA A 198 -7.68 -8.84 -8.38
C ALA A 198 -8.48 -7.53 -8.47
N LEU A 199 -8.06 -6.60 -9.30
CA LEU A 199 -8.76 -5.34 -9.52
C LEU A 199 -10.18 -5.58 -10.07
N TYR A 200 -10.32 -6.48 -11.05
CA TYR A 200 -11.61 -6.89 -11.59
C TYR A 200 -12.52 -7.45 -10.50
N GLN A 201 -12.06 -8.41 -9.72
CA GLN A 201 -12.82 -9.02 -8.63
C GLN A 201 -13.22 -8.00 -7.55
N LEU A 202 -12.30 -7.12 -7.17
CA LEU A 202 -12.56 -6.10 -6.16
C LEU A 202 -13.55 -5.04 -6.65
N ASN A 203 -13.56 -4.71 -7.94
CA ASN A 203 -14.55 -3.78 -8.48
C ASN A 203 -15.99 -4.23 -8.25
N PHE A 204 -16.26 -5.54 -8.26
CA PHE A 204 -17.59 -6.09 -7.96
C PHE A 204 -17.82 -6.26 -6.45
N ARG A 205 -16.79 -6.67 -5.68
CA ARG A 205 -16.95 -7.03 -4.26
C ARG A 205 -16.97 -5.84 -3.32
N LEU A 206 -16.28 -4.75 -3.67
CA LEU A 206 -16.23 -3.52 -2.89
C LEU A 206 -17.39 -2.57 -3.22
N GLN A 207 -18.48 -3.04 -3.83
CA GLN A 207 -19.63 -2.17 -4.08
C GLN A 207 -20.26 -1.73 -2.75
N PRO A 208 -20.65 -0.43 -2.62
CA PRO A 208 -21.42 0.01 -1.48
C PRO A 208 -22.70 -0.83 -1.42
N LYS A 209 -22.97 -1.48 -0.30
CA LYS A 209 -24.31 -2.07 -0.10
C LYS A 209 -25.32 -0.92 -0.11
N ARG A 210 -26.26 -0.98 -1.06
CA ARG A 210 -27.40 -0.08 -1.14
C ARG A 210 -28.26 -0.17 0.12
#